data_3f9082d445fb499bf180285e90a4d392
#
_entry.id   3f9082d445fb499bf180285e90a4d392
#
_cell.length_a   1.000
_cell.length_b   1.000
_cell.length_c   1.000
_cell.angle_alpha   90.00
_cell.angle_beta   90.00
_cell.angle_gamma   90.00
#
_symmetry.space_group_name_H-M   'P 1'
#
loop_
_entity.id
_entity.type
_entity.pdbx_description
1 polymer ?
#
loop_
_entity_poly.entity_id
_entity_poly.type
_entity_poly.pdbx_seq_one_letter_code
_entity_poly.pdbx_strand_id
1 'polypeptide(L)'
;FKSINDTYGHLYGDYVLEEVSRIISKNVRSIDIVGRYGGEEFSVILVNTNIKDCIPLAEKIVKKIAKKTYLKDGIAVNLTISAGMSGFPVHSDSIRDLIGKADKAMYQTKLKGGNGVSIAE
;
A
#
# COMPACT_ATOMS: atom_id res chain seq x y z
N PHE A 1 6.68 -6.91 -7.33
CA PHE A 1 7.45 -5.71 -7.71
C PHE A 1 8.91 -6.02 -8.03
N LYS A 2 9.55 -6.85 -7.23
CA LYS A 2 10.93 -7.25 -7.50
C LYS A 2 11.08 -7.86 -8.89
N SER A 3 10.12 -8.66 -9.32
CA SER A 3 10.15 -9.27 -10.65
C SER A 3 10.02 -8.23 -11.77
N ILE A 4 9.36 -7.10 -11.52
CA ILE A 4 9.29 -5.99 -12.48
C ILE A 4 10.67 -5.37 -12.66
N ASN A 5 11.40 -5.11 -11.57
CA ASN A 5 12.77 -4.61 -11.63
C ASN A 5 13.69 -5.60 -12.35
N ASP A 6 13.58 -6.88 -12.02
CA ASP A 6 14.43 -7.91 -12.60
C ASP A 6 14.18 -8.10 -14.11
N THR A 7 12.92 -7.93 -14.54
CA THR A 7 12.53 -8.13 -15.94
C THR A 7 12.74 -6.88 -16.80
N TYR A 8 12.38 -5.70 -16.28
CA TYR A 8 12.30 -4.46 -17.06
C TYR A 8 13.30 -3.39 -16.62
N GLY A 9 14.03 -3.62 -15.52
CA GLY A 9 15.04 -2.70 -15.01
C GLY A 9 14.51 -1.71 -13.98
N HIS A 10 15.44 -1.04 -13.31
CA HIS A 10 15.12 -0.13 -12.20
C HIS A 10 14.37 1.12 -12.64
N LEU A 11 14.61 1.64 -13.84
CA LEU A 11 13.88 2.81 -14.34
C LEU A 11 12.40 2.51 -14.51
N TYR A 12 12.07 1.32 -14.98
CA TYR A 12 10.69 0.88 -15.10
C TYR A 12 10.05 0.72 -13.71
N GLY A 13 10.79 0.10 -12.78
CA GLY A 13 10.34 -0.05 -11.40
C GLY A 13 10.08 1.29 -10.72
N ASP A 14 10.95 2.28 -10.93
CA ASP A 14 10.76 3.63 -10.40
C ASP A 14 9.50 4.29 -10.94
N TYR A 15 9.24 4.12 -12.24
CA TYR A 15 8.01 4.62 -12.86
C TYR A 15 6.78 4.01 -12.19
N VAL A 16 6.78 2.69 -11.99
CA VAL A 16 5.66 1.99 -11.35
C VAL A 16 5.44 2.50 -9.92
N LEU A 17 6.52 2.66 -9.15
CA LEU A 17 6.43 3.19 -7.78
C LEU A 17 5.87 4.61 -7.75
N GLU A 18 6.27 5.46 -8.70
CA GLU A 18 5.71 6.81 -8.82
C GLU A 18 4.21 6.77 -9.08
N GLU A 19 3.76 5.90 -9.98
CA GLU A 19 2.35 5.78 -10.33
C GLU A 19 1.53 5.24 -9.15
N VAL A 20 2.06 4.26 -8.43
CA VAL A 20 1.42 3.73 -7.21
C VAL A 20 1.31 4.82 -6.16
N SER A 21 2.38 5.57 -5.93
CA SER A 21 2.40 6.69 -4.99
C SER A 21 1.34 7.74 -5.35
N ARG A 22 1.20 8.03 -6.63
CA ARG A 22 0.21 9.00 -7.12
C ARG A 22 -1.22 8.53 -6.86
N ILE A 23 -1.51 7.25 -7.07
CA ILE A 23 -2.82 6.68 -6.77
C ILE A 23 -3.12 6.78 -5.27
N ILE A 24 -2.17 6.43 -4.43
CA ILE A 24 -2.34 6.52 -2.98
C ILE A 24 -2.61 7.96 -2.56
N SER A 25 -1.78 8.90 -3.02
CA SER A 25 -1.89 10.31 -2.63
C SER A 25 -3.19 10.96 -3.09
N LYS A 26 -3.73 10.56 -4.23
CA LYS A 26 -5.00 11.09 -4.74
C LYS A 26 -6.23 10.56 -4.00
N ASN A 27 -6.08 9.50 -3.24
CA ASN A 27 -7.19 8.85 -2.55
C ASN A 27 -7.19 9.07 -1.05
N VAL A 28 -6.25 9.87 -0.54
CA VAL A 28 -6.19 10.27 0.87
C VAL A 28 -6.34 11.79 0.97
N ARG A 29 -6.57 12.27 2.19
CA ARG A 29 -6.75 13.72 2.42
C ARG A 29 -5.39 14.42 2.48
N SER A 30 -5.41 15.77 2.30
CA SER A 30 -4.18 16.56 2.40
C SER A 30 -3.51 16.50 3.76
N ILE A 31 -4.28 16.23 4.83
CA ILE A 31 -3.75 16.07 6.19
C ILE A 31 -3.16 14.68 6.44
N ASP A 32 -3.48 13.71 5.60
CA ASP A 32 -2.93 12.38 5.74
C ASP A 32 -1.49 12.34 5.23
N ILE A 33 -0.71 11.46 5.79
CA ILE A 33 0.73 11.39 5.49
C ILE A 33 1.02 10.12 4.71
N VAL A 34 1.62 10.29 3.53
CA VAL A 34 2.06 9.18 2.70
C VAL A 34 3.58 9.19 2.67
N GLY A 35 4.18 8.07 3.01
CA GLY A 35 5.63 7.92 3.02
C GLY A 35 6.05 6.63 2.36
N ARG A 36 7.28 6.59 1.91
CA ARG A 36 7.90 5.38 1.40
C ARG A 36 8.76 4.79 2.50
N TYR A 37 8.34 3.64 3.02
CA TYR A 37 8.97 3.04 4.18
C TYR A 37 10.22 2.24 3.84
N GLY A 38 10.26 1.64 2.68
CA GLY A 38 11.37 0.84 2.20
C GLY A 38 11.44 0.90 0.69
N GLY A 39 12.21 0.02 0.06
CA GLY A 39 12.40 0.02 -1.38
C GLY A 39 11.10 0.00 -2.17
N GLU A 40 10.18 -0.85 -1.77
CA GLU A 40 8.89 -1.06 -2.46
C GLU A 40 7.70 -1.00 -1.49
N GLU A 41 7.90 -0.51 -0.28
CA GLU A 41 6.86 -0.41 0.74
C GLU A 41 6.45 1.04 0.97
N PHE A 42 5.14 1.26 1.07
CA PHE A 42 4.56 2.55 1.42
C PHE A 42 3.91 2.47 2.78
N SER A 43 3.96 3.56 3.52
CA SER A 43 3.18 3.72 4.74
C SER A 43 2.25 4.91 4.59
N VAL A 44 1.06 4.78 5.15
CA VAL A 44 0.05 5.83 5.12
C VAL A 44 -0.49 6.03 6.53
N ILE A 45 -0.49 7.27 7.00
CA ILE A 45 -1.09 7.63 8.28
C ILE A 45 -2.36 8.41 7.99
N LEU A 46 -3.50 7.82 8.36
CA LEU A 46 -4.80 8.46 8.22
C LEU A 46 -5.14 9.14 9.54
N VAL A 47 -5.11 10.46 9.51
CA VAL A 47 -5.22 11.30 10.72
C VAL A 47 -6.67 11.39 11.17
N ASN A 48 -6.90 11.23 12.49
CA ASN A 48 -8.22 11.37 13.11
C ASN A 48 -9.30 10.53 12.42
N THR A 49 -8.95 9.31 12.04
CA THR A 49 -9.88 8.42 11.34
C THR A 49 -9.97 7.09 12.09
N ASN A 50 -11.19 6.63 12.30
CA ASN A 50 -11.45 5.33 12.91
C ASN A 50 -11.01 4.23 11.96
N ILE A 51 -10.45 3.15 12.48
CA ILE A 51 -9.99 2.02 11.67
C ILE A 51 -11.11 1.47 10.77
N LYS A 52 -12.33 1.44 11.24
CA LYS A 52 -13.47 0.96 10.46
C LYS A 52 -13.72 1.81 9.21
N ASP A 53 -13.47 3.10 9.29
CA ASP A 53 -13.65 4.01 8.17
C ASP A 53 -12.47 3.97 7.20
N CYS A 54 -11.32 3.47 7.67
CA CYS A 54 -10.13 3.30 6.83
C CYS A 54 -10.20 2.08 5.93
N ILE A 55 -10.96 1.05 6.32
CA ILE A 55 -11.03 -0.20 5.58
C ILE A 55 -11.54 0.00 4.14
N PRO A 56 -12.68 0.67 3.91
CA PRO A 56 -13.16 0.90 2.53
C PRO A 56 -12.17 1.72 1.70
N LEU A 57 -11.49 2.66 2.31
CA LEU A 57 -10.49 3.47 1.64
C LEU A 57 -9.31 2.62 1.18
N ALA A 58 -8.79 1.77 2.07
CA ALA A 58 -7.69 0.87 1.74
C ALA A 58 -8.08 -0.11 0.63
N GLU A 59 -9.26 -0.68 0.71
CA GLU A 59 -9.77 -1.59 -0.32
C GLU A 59 -9.90 -0.89 -1.68
N LYS A 60 -10.37 0.36 -1.67
CA LYS A 60 -10.49 1.17 -2.89
C LYS A 60 -9.13 1.42 -3.53
N ILE A 61 -8.12 1.76 -2.72
CA ILE A 61 -6.76 2.00 -3.21
C ILE A 61 -6.17 0.72 -3.81
N VAL A 62 -6.30 -0.40 -3.12
CA VAL A 62 -5.82 -1.70 -3.61
C VAL A 62 -6.46 -2.04 -4.95
N LYS A 63 -7.78 -1.85 -5.09
CA LYS A 63 -8.49 -2.11 -6.33
C LYS A 63 -8.04 -1.20 -7.46
N LYS A 64 -7.85 0.09 -7.20
CA LYS A 64 -7.40 1.03 -8.22
C LYS A 64 -6.02 0.68 -8.75
N ILE A 65 -5.12 0.27 -7.86
CA ILE A 65 -3.77 -0.15 -8.26
C ILE A 65 -3.83 -1.41 -9.13
N ALA A 66 -4.66 -2.36 -8.76
CA ALA A 66 -4.82 -3.62 -9.50
C ALA A 66 -5.44 -3.43 -10.89
N LYS A 67 -6.36 -2.48 -11.02
CA LYS A 67 -7.07 -2.23 -12.30
C LYS A 67 -6.24 -1.42 -13.29
N LYS A 68 -5.25 -0.69 -12.83
CA LYS A 68 -4.44 0.15 -13.71
C LYS A 68 -3.48 -0.70 -14.51
N THR A 69 -3.33 -0.36 -15.79
CA THR A 69 -2.26 -0.87 -16.63
C THR A 69 -1.12 0.15 -16.63
N TYR A 70 0.06 -0.28 -16.25
CA TYR A 70 1.24 0.58 -16.16
C TYR A 70 1.97 0.48 -17.48
N LEU A 71 1.99 1.58 -18.24
CA LEU A 71 2.54 1.62 -19.60
C LEU A 71 3.72 2.58 -19.65
N LYS A 72 4.87 2.06 -20.08
CA LYS A 72 6.07 2.85 -20.29
C LYS A 72 6.90 2.19 -21.38
N ASP A 73 7.36 2.99 -22.34
CA ASP A 73 8.22 2.54 -23.44
C ASP A 73 7.62 1.36 -24.21
N GLY A 74 6.31 1.36 -24.40
CA GLY A 74 5.59 0.31 -25.12
C GLY A 74 5.37 -0.97 -24.31
N ILE A 75 5.82 -1.03 -23.05
CA ILE A 75 5.67 -2.20 -22.19
C ILE A 75 4.52 -1.95 -21.21
N ALA A 76 3.54 -2.85 -21.22
CA ALA A 76 2.38 -2.77 -20.35
C ALA A 76 2.48 -3.84 -19.24
N VAL A 77 2.31 -3.43 -17.98
CA VAL A 77 2.37 -4.32 -16.82
C VAL A 77 1.17 -4.06 -15.93
N ASN A 78 0.64 -5.14 -15.34
CA ASN A 78 -0.33 -5.07 -14.27
C ASN A 78 0.32 -5.55 -12.98
N LEU A 79 -0.06 -4.96 -11.86
CA LEU A 79 0.46 -5.37 -10.57
C LEU A 79 -0.60 -5.23 -9.49
N THR A 80 -0.38 -5.89 -8.39
CA THR A 80 -1.24 -5.80 -7.21
C THR A 80 -0.39 -5.44 -6.00
N ILE A 81 -1.05 -4.94 -4.96
CA ILE A 81 -0.41 -4.68 -3.68
C ILE A 81 -1.11 -5.44 -2.57
N SER A 82 -0.39 -5.65 -1.49
CA SER A 82 -0.93 -6.18 -0.26
C SER A 82 -0.85 -5.10 0.80
N ALA A 83 -1.93 -4.90 1.55
CA ALA A 83 -2.00 -3.89 2.58
C ALA A 83 -2.30 -4.51 3.95
N GLY A 84 -1.69 -3.93 4.97
CA GLY A 84 -1.99 -4.25 6.36
C GLY A 84 -2.34 -2.97 7.10
N MET A 85 -3.26 -3.07 8.05
CA MET A 85 -3.78 -1.92 8.77
C MET A 85 -3.77 -2.15 10.27
N SER A 86 -3.47 -1.10 11.01
CA SER A 86 -3.65 -1.06 12.46
C SER A 86 -4.17 0.32 12.86
N GLY A 87 -4.86 0.40 13.98
CA GLY A 87 -5.51 1.63 14.43
C GLY A 87 -5.17 1.98 15.88
N PHE A 88 -4.98 3.26 16.12
CA PHE A 88 -4.81 3.83 17.44
C PHE A 88 -6.18 4.24 18.01
N PRO A 89 -6.50 3.99 19.27
CA PRO A 89 -5.73 3.18 20.23
C PRO A 89 -6.14 1.70 20.29
N VAL A 90 -6.99 1.26 19.37
CA VAL A 90 -7.61 -0.09 19.37
C VAL A 90 -6.56 -1.19 19.40
N HIS A 91 -5.54 -1.07 18.56
CA HIS A 91 -4.51 -2.10 18.45
C HIS A 91 -3.26 -1.81 19.28
N SER A 92 -2.96 -0.53 19.48
CA SER A 92 -1.84 -0.09 20.31
C SER A 92 -1.88 1.43 20.49
N ASP A 93 -1.16 1.91 21.49
CA ASP A 93 -0.93 3.34 21.71
C ASP A 93 0.51 3.75 21.35
N SER A 94 1.29 2.82 20.83
CA SER A 94 2.68 3.05 20.42
C SER A 94 2.78 3.02 18.91
N ILE A 95 3.40 4.05 18.30
CA ILE A 95 3.61 4.12 16.85
C ILE A 95 4.42 2.92 16.36
N ARG A 96 5.48 2.57 17.08
CA ARG A 96 6.34 1.43 16.71
C ARG A 96 5.55 0.13 16.66
N ASP A 97 4.71 -0.08 17.66
CA ASP A 97 3.89 -1.29 17.74
C ASP A 97 2.79 -1.30 16.67
N LEU A 98 2.20 -0.12 16.38
CA LEU A 98 1.22 0.01 15.29
C LEU A 98 1.83 -0.35 13.94
N ILE A 99 3.03 0.15 13.66
CA ILE A 99 3.73 -0.18 12.41
C ILE A 99 4.00 -1.68 12.33
N GLY A 100 4.49 -2.28 13.41
CA GLY A 100 4.76 -3.71 13.47
C GLY A 100 3.51 -4.55 13.27
N LYS A 101 2.39 -4.14 13.85
CA LYS A 101 1.11 -4.85 13.70
C LYS A 101 0.53 -4.72 12.30
N ALA A 102 0.66 -3.53 11.68
CA ALA A 102 0.25 -3.34 10.30
C ALA A 102 1.10 -4.18 9.35
N ASP A 103 2.39 -4.22 9.58
CA ASP A 103 3.32 -5.03 8.78
C ASP A 103 2.98 -6.51 8.87
N LYS A 104 2.69 -6.99 10.06
CA LYS A 104 2.28 -8.38 10.29
C LYS A 104 0.96 -8.69 9.57
N ALA A 105 0.00 -7.75 9.60
CA ALA A 105 -1.26 -7.90 8.88
C ALA A 105 -1.04 -7.92 7.37
N MET A 106 -0.13 -7.09 6.86
CA MET A 106 0.24 -7.10 5.45
C MET A 106 0.80 -8.47 5.04
N TYR A 107 1.64 -9.04 5.86
CA TYR A 107 2.18 -10.37 5.62
C TYR A 107 1.08 -11.42 5.53
N GLN A 108 0.05 -11.33 6.39
CA GLN A 108 -1.11 -12.21 6.31
C GLN A 108 -1.83 -12.07 4.97
N THR A 109 -1.94 -10.84 4.46
CA THR A 109 -2.52 -10.62 3.13
C THR A 109 -1.69 -11.33 2.05
N LYS A 110 -0.38 -11.23 2.12
CA LYS A 110 0.53 -11.92 1.17
C LYS A 110 0.36 -13.43 1.21
N LEU A 111 0.20 -14.00 2.41
CA LEU A 111 -0.02 -15.44 2.57
C LEU A 111 -1.33 -15.92 1.95
N LYS A 112 -2.33 -15.04 1.84
CA LYS A 112 -3.64 -15.34 1.24
C LYS A 112 -3.66 -15.11 -0.27
N GLY A 113 -2.52 -14.83 -0.89
CA GLY A 113 -2.42 -14.59 -2.33
C GLY A 113 -2.20 -13.14 -2.73
N GLY A 114 -2.10 -12.24 -1.78
CA GLY A 114 -1.93 -10.81 -2.05
C GLY A 114 -3.20 -10.14 -2.55
N ASN A 115 -3.06 -8.94 -3.12
CA ASN A 115 -4.15 -8.16 -3.71
C ASN A 115 -5.33 -7.98 -2.75
N GLY A 116 -5.05 -7.49 -1.58
CA GLY A 116 -6.08 -7.32 -0.57
C GLY A 116 -5.61 -6.54 0.64
N VAL A 117 -6.46 -6.53 1.65
CA VAL A 117 -6.24 -5.80 2.90
C VAL A 117 -6.48 -6.75 4.07
N SER A 118 -5.63 -6.69 5.07
CA SER A 118 -5.82 -7.37 6.35
C SER A 118 -5.67 -6.36 7.48
N ILE A 119 -6.39 -6.62 8.57
CA ILE A 119 -6.40 -5.76 9.75
C ILE A 119 -5.68 -6.46 10.87
N ALA A 120 -4.95 -5.71 11.70
CA ALA A 120 -4.28 -6.23 12.87
C ALA A 120 -5.26 -6.89 13.82
N GLU A 121 -4.81 -7.93 14.47
CA GLU A 121 -5.59 -8.65 15.47
C GLU A 121 -5.40 -8.05 16.87
#